data_3550afea47f3f7d5ff312701b62a559b
#
_entry.id   3550afea47f3f7d5ff312701b62a559b
#
_cell.length_a   1.000
_cell.length_b   1.000
_cell.length_c   1.000
_cell.angle_alpha   90.00
_cell.angle_beta   90.00
_cell.angle_gamma   90.00
#
_symmetry.space_group_name_H-M   'P 1'
#
loop_
_entity.id
_entity.type
_entity.pdbx_description
1 polymer ?
#
loop_
_entity_poly.entity_id
_entity_poly.type
_entity_poly.pdbx_seq_one_letter_code
_entity_poly.pdbx_strand_id
1 'polypeptide(L)'
;GGVFDEPVEPPVEKPTTPPSTEDLRTININDEIMAVVGTNSWNAIAYGNGKYVAVGSSGYVTTSTDGINWTTPKQIAGSSYTWNGIIYANGKFVACGQYSYIAVSTNGTNWTTYKVDSSATYNWADIAYGNSKFVVVGSSGRISTSSNGTTWTTPNWFDSSHNLLSIAYGNGKFVTMGNGSTYIGVSTNGTTWSKYAVPSGMIIGYGMAFGNGKFVCSGSKGCIFASNDGQTWTKFTTDVDGTWNDVIYNDEMFIAVGRSWNDSYSKYVNTITTSIDGETWTSAVVAKDENGGIITTVPSGIIAVPAK
;
A
#
# COMPACT_ATOMS: atom_id res chain seq x y z
N GLY A 1 41.22 14.18 30.51
CA GLY A 1 40.45 13.68 29.42
C GLY A 1 39.10 14.38 29.48
N GLY A 2 38.91 15.45 28.67
CA GLY A 2 37.62 16.13 28.55
C GLY A 2 36.72 15.30 27.60
N VAL A 3 35.56 14.95 28.09
CA VAL A 3 34.44 14.43 27.25
C VAL A 3 33.86 15.67 26.59
N PHE A 4 34.03 15.79 25.28
CA PHE A 4 33.29 16.79 24.51
C PHE A 4 31.86 16.22 24.36
N ASP A 5 30.89 16.85 25.04
CA ASP A 5 29.47 16.64 24.74
C ASP A 5 29.24 17.08 23.29
N GLU A 6 28.81 16.18 22.45
CA GLU A 6 28.28 16.51 21.13
C GLU A 6 27.05 17.44 21.32
N PRO A 7 26.91 18.51 20.52
CA PRO A 7 25.73 19.35 20.61
C PRO A 7 24.50 18.53 20.26
N VAL A 8 23.58 18.39 21.21
CA VAL A 8 22.25 17.83 20.98
C VAL A 8 21.57 18.78 20.01
N GLU A 9 21.32 18.30 18.79
CA GLU A 9 20.49 19.04 17.83
C GLU A 9 19.12 19.32 18.49
N PRO A 10 18.62 20.55 18.38
CA PRO A 10 17.27 20.85 18.88
C PRO A 10 16.27 19.93 18.18
N PRO A 11 15.23 19.45 18.88
CA PRO A 11 14.20 18.62 18.27
C PRO A 11 13.62 19.38 17.08
N VAL A 12 13.62 18.74 15.92
CA VAL A 12 12.97 19.26 14.71
C VAL A 12 11.49 19.43 15.07
N GLU A 13 11.01 20.66 15.09
CA GLU A 13 9.58 20.90 15.31
C GLU A 13 8.79 20.21 14.20
N LYS A 14 7.91 19.29 14.61
CA LYS A 14 7.04 18.57 13.69
C LYS A 14 6.10 19.57 13.02
N PRO A 15 5.92 19.51 11.70
CA PRO A 15 4.97 20.40 11.02
C PRO A 15 3.58 20.32 11.65
N THR A 16 3.01 21.46 11.98
CA THR A 16 1.67 21.54 12.59
C THR A 16 0.55 21.67 11.56
N THR A 17 0.92 21.95 10.31
CA THR A 17 0.00 22.04 9.17
C THR A 17 0.45 21.08 8.07
N PRO A 18 -0.48 20.35 7.43
CA PRO A 18 -0.16 19.52 6.29
C PRO A 18 0.49 20.37 5.18
N PRO A 19 1.56 19.89 4.54
CA PRO A 19 2.03 20.50 3.30
C PRO A 19 0.89 20.53 2.28
N SER A 20 0.90 21.53 1.39
CA SER A 20 -0.06 21.61 0.30
C SER A 20 0.03 20.37 -0.58
N THR A 21 -1.10 19.81 -0.96
CA THR A 21 -1.14 18.72 -1.96
C THR A 21 -0.58 19.12 -3.32
N GLU A 22 -0.47 20.42 -3.59
CA GLU A 22 0.16 20.95 -4.81
C GLU A 22 1.68 20.76 -4.81
N ASP A 23 2.31 20.61 -3.64
CA ASP A 23 3.74 20.37 -3.50
C ASP A 23 4.13 18.90 -3.62
N LEU A 24 3.14 18.00 -3.79
CA LEU A 24 3.34 16.58 -3.91
C LEU A 24 3.13 16.11 -5.34
N ARG A 25 4.09 15.36 -5.82
CA ARG A 25 3.91 14.50 -6.98
C ARG A 25 3.60 13.09 -6.49
N THR A 26 2.52 12.51 -6.98
CA THR A 26 2.16 11.12 -6.75
C THR A 26 2.34 10.32 -8.03
N ILE A 27 2.81 9.08 -7.91
CA ILE A 27 2.84 8.15 -9.04
C ILE A 27 1.53 7.37 -9.02
N ASN A 28 0.67 7.65 -10.00
CA ASN A 28 -0.48 6.80 -10.27
C ASN A 28 -0.02 5.70 -11.22
N ILE A 29 0.09 4.47 -10.71
CA ILE A 29 0.68 3.37 -11.48
C ILE A 29 -0.11 3.00 -12.74
N ASN A 30 -1.41 3.24 -12.81
CA ASN A 30 -2.17 2.95 -14.02
C ASN A 30 -2.02 4.02 -15.07
N ASP A 31 -2.05 5.31 -14.72
CA ASP A 31 -2.00 6.39 -15.70
C ASP A 31 -0.57 6.72 -16.13
N GLU A 32 0.33 6.94 -15.17
CA GLU A 32 1.69 7.39 -15.49
C GLU A 32 2.54 6.28 -16.08
N ILE A 33 2.48 5.06 -15.53
CA ILE A 33 3.25 3.94 -16.04
C ILE A 33 2.66 3.42 -17.35
N MET A 34 1.33 3.32 -17.49
CA MET A 34 0.69 2.91 -18.75
C MET A 34 0.94 3.90 -19.88
N ALA A 35 0.96 5.19 -19.60
CA ALA A 35 1.26 6.20 -20.62
C ALA A 35 2.68 6.06 -21.18
N VAL A 36 3.63 5.58 -20.38
CA VAL A 36 5.05 5.44 -20.78
C VAL A 36 5.38 4.04 -21.31
N VAL A 37 4.81 2.98 -20.73
CA VAL A 37 5.26 1.59 -20.98
C VAL A 37 4.16 0.67 -21.52
N GLY A 38 3.04 1.21 -21.98
CA GLY A 38 2.01 0.45 -22.70
C GLY A 38 0.78 0.10 -21.87
N THR A 39 0.05 -0.94 -22.30
CA THR A 39 -1.32 -1.24 -21.87
C THR A 39 -1.43 -2.24 -20.71
N ASN A 40 -0.35 -2.55 -20.01
CA ASN A 40 -0.38 -3.46 -18.86
C ASN A 40 -1.07 -2.79 -17.66
N SER A 41 -1.89 -3.54 -16.94
CA SER A 41 -2.44 -3.07 -15.68
C SER A 41 -1.43 -3.26 -14.56
N TRP A 42 -1.11 -2.18 -13.87
CA TRP A 42 -0.19 -2.15 -12.73
C TRP A 42 -0.99 -2.16 -11.43
N ASN A 43 -0.61 -3.01 -10.48
CA ASN A 43 -1.38 -3.25 -9.26
C ASN A 43 -0.70 -2.73 -8.00
N ALA A 44 0.63 -2.74 -7.96
CA ALA A 44 1.38 -2.32 -6.78
C ALA A 44 2.76 -1.77 -7.15
N ILE A 45 3.28 -0.93 -6.28
CA ILE A 45 4.58 -0.28 -6.43
C ILE A 45 5.30 -0.22 -5.09
N ALA A 46 6.61 -0.39 -5.10
CA ALA A 46 7.47 -0.21 -3.95
C ALA A 46 8.71 0.60 -4.31
N TYR A 47 9.27 1.27 -3.32
CA TYR A 47 10.54 1.97 -3.44
C TYR A 47 11.56 1.39 -2.47
N GLY A 48 12.74 1.14 -2.96
CA GLY A 48 13.86 0.68 -2.13
C GLY A 48 15.15 0.58 -2.96
N ASN A 49 16.28 0.67 -2.29
CA ASN A 49 17.59 0.62 -2.93
C ASN A 49 17.73 1.59 -4.13
N GLY A 50 17.17 2.79 -4.01
CA GLY A 50 17.23 3.83 -5.03
C GLY A 50 16.34 3.58 -6.26
N LYS A 51 15.38 2.65 -6.20
CA LYS A 51 14.50 2.29 -7.32
C LYS A 51 13.04 2.20 -6.92
N TYR A 52 12.19 2.64 -7.82
CA TYR A 52 10.78 2.26 -7.87
C TYR A 52 10.63 0.98 -8.66
N VAL A 53 9.83 0.07 -8.16
CA VAL A 53 9.48 -1.19 -8.82
C VAL A 53 7.98 -1.34 -8.83
N ALA A 54 7.38 -1.40 -10.01
CA ALA A 54 5.95 -1.65 -10.20
C ALA A 54 5.71 -3.03 -10.75
N VAL A 55 4.70 -3.71 -10.23
CA VAL A 55 4.27 -5.06 -10.64
C VAL A 55 2.80 -5.07 -11.00
N GLY A 56 2.40 -5.96 -11.89
CA GLY A 56 1.02 -5.98 -12.34
C GLY A 56 0.58 -7.24 -13.06
N SER A 57 -0.41 -7.06 -13.92
CA SER A 57 -1.05 -8.13 -14.68
C SER A 57 -0.08 -8.85 -15.61
N SER A 58 -0.40 -10.08 -15.93
CA SER A 58 0.34 -10.91 -16.90
C SER A 58 1.82 -11.08 -16.54
N GLY A 59 2.15 -10.99 -15.26
CA GLY A 59 3.49 -11.23 -14.74
C GLY A 59 4.48 -10.06 -14.91
N TYR A 60 4.04 -8.91 -15.38
CA TYR A 60 4.93 -7.80 -15.73
C TYR A 60 5.48 -7.05 -14.52
N VAL A 61 6.74 -6.61 -14.69
CA VAL A 61 7.46 -5.72 -13.81
C VAL A 61 8.15 -4.64 -14.62
N THR A 62 8.20 -3.42 -14.08
CA THR A 62 8.97 -2.29 -14.61
C THR A 62 9.65 -1.55 -13.47
N THR A 63 10.73 -0.85 -13.76
CA THR A 63 11.50 -0.11 -12.75
C THR A 63 11.79 1.31 -13.21
N SER A 64 12.00 2.19 -12.24
CA SER A 64 12.42 3.57 -12.48
C SER A 64 13.32 4.05 -11.34
N THR A 65 14.29 4.89 -11.65
CA THR A 65 15.11 5.56 -10.64
C THR A 65 14.58 6.94 -10.25
N ASP A 66 13.73 7.52 -11.08
CA ASP A 66 13.18 8.89 -10.89
C ASP A 66 11.65 8.94 -10.78
N GLY A 67 10.96 7.80 -11.02
CA GLY A 67 9.51 7.71 -11.03
C GLY A 67 8.86 8.30 -12.30
N ILE A 68 9.65 8.75 -13.26
CA ILE A 68 9.21 9.37 -14.52
C ILE A 68 9.55 8.48 -15.71
N ASN A 69 10.82 8.06 -15.79
CA ASN A 69 11.32 7.21 -16.86
C ASN A 69 11.32 5.76 -16.39
N TRP A 70 10.55 4.92 -17.06
CA TRP A 70 10.34 3.52 -16.72
C TRP A 70 10.97 2.59 -17.75
N THR A 71 11.51 1.48 -17.29
CA THR A 71 12.07 0.44 -18.16
C THR A 71 10.98 -0.26 -18.96
N THR A 72 11.35 -0.84 -20.11
CA THR A 72 10.45 -1.72 -20.86
C THR A 72 10.00 -2.88 -19.96
N PRO A 73 8.67 -3.12 -19.83
CA PRO A 73 8.13 -4.18 -18.99
C PRO A 73 8.68 -5.55 -19.37
N LYS A 74 8.96 -6.36 -18.36
CA LYS A 74 9.39 -7.75 -18.51
C LYS A 74 8.52 -8.63 -17.61
N GLN A 75 8.31 -9.87 -18.03
CA GLN A 75 7.68 -10.85 -17.16
C GLN A 75 8.65 -11.37 -16.11
N ILE A 76 8.21 -11.43 -14.86
CA ILE A 76 8.99 -12.05 -13.80
C ILE A 76 9.09 -13.54 -14.07
N ALA A 77 10.32 -14.07 -14.20
CA ALA A 77 10.62 -15.47 -14.45
C ALA A 77 9.86 -16.08 -15.66
N GLY A 78 9.52 -15.26 -16.66
CA GLY A 78 8.75 -15.69 -17.83
C GLY A 78 7.32 -16.16 -17.52
N SER A 79 6.79 -15.80 -16.37
CA SER A 79 5.47 -16.20 -15.88
C SER A 79 4.42 -15.15 -16.25
N SER A 80 3.19 -15.60 -16.51
CA SER A 80 2.04 -14.74 -16.77
C SER A 80 1.16 -14.50 -15.53
N TYR A 81 1.60 -14.87 -14.34
CA TYR A 81 0.84 -14.71 -13.11
C TYR A 81 0.76 -13.24 -12.70
N THR A 82 -0.44 -12.78 -12.36
CA THR A 82 -0.63 -11.41 -11.88
C THR A 82 -0.02 -11.23 -10.50
N TRP A 83 0.77 -10.17 -10.35
CA TRP A 83 1.31 -9.71 -9.08
C TRP A 83 0.40 -8.65 -8.49
N ASN A 84 0.00 -8.82 -7.22
CA ASN A 84 -0.99 -7.97 -6.56
C ASN A 84 -0.39 -7.02 -5.53
N GLY A 85 0.71 -7.41 -4.89
CA GLY A 85 1.38 -6.63 -3.87
C GLY A 85 2.89 -6.72 -4.00
N ILE A 86 3.59 -5.69 -3.53
CA ILE A 86 5.05 -5.65 -3.47
C ILE A 86 5.51 -4.79 -2.30
N ILE A 87 6.59 -5.20 -1.65
CA ILE A 87 7.25 -4.44 -0.59
C ILE A 87 8.77 -4.49 -0.79
N TYR A 88 9.46 -3.43 -0.37
CA TYR A 88 10.91 -3.48 -0.15
C TYR A 88 11.19 -3.53 1.33
N ALA A 89 11.78 -4.60 1.79
CA ALA A 89 12.16 -4.76 3.19
C ALA A 89 13.31 -5.77 3.32
N ASN A 90 14.08 -5.65 4.39
CA ASN A 90 15.20 -6.55 4.66
C ASN A 90 16.14 -6.73 3.45
N GLY A 91 16.43 -5.64 2.73
CA GLY A 91 17.37 -5.61 1.60
C GLY A 91 16.85 -6.23 0.30
N LYS A 92 15.56 -6.47 0.16
CA LYS A 92 14.98 -7.09 -1.03
C LYS A 92 13.58 -6.61 -1.35
N PHE A 93 13.21 -6.69 -2.62
CA PHE A 93 11.83 -6.61 -3.09
C PHE A 93 11.19 -7.99 -2.97
N VAL A 94 10.01 -8.04 -2.41
CA VAL A 94 9.18 -9.25 -2.32
C VAL A 94 7.80 -8.92 -2.88
N ALA A 95 7.42 -9.58 -3.96
CA ALA A 95 6.11 -9.46 -4.59
C ALA A 95 5.27 -10.70 -4.31
N CYS A 96 3.97 -10.51 -4.17
CA CYS A 96 3.02 -11.59 -3.97
C CYS A 96 1.90 -11.56 -5.02
N GLY A 97 1.36 -12.70 -5.40
CA GLY A 97 0.40 -12.74 -6.48
C GLY A 97 -0.41 -14.03 -6.60
N GLN A 98 -0.85 -14.29 -7.82
CA GLN A 98 -1.71 -15.41 -8.16
C GLN A 98 -1.06 -16.77 -7.92
N TYR A 99 -1.91 -17.78 -7.76
CA TYR A 99 -1.53 -19.20 -7.64
C TYR A 99 -0.48 -19.46 -6.54
N SER A 100 -0.56 -18.71 -5.44
CA SER A 100 0.32 -18.85 -4.28
C SER A 100 1.78 -18.46 -4.55
N TYR A 101 2.08 -17.72 -5.62
CA TYR A 101 3.44 -17.32 -5.95
C TYR A 101 3.92 -16.09 -5.18
N ILE A 102 5.21 -16.14 -4.86
CA ILE A 102 6.03 -15.05 -4.33
C ILE A 102 7.20 -14.86 -5.30
N ALA A 103 7.58 -13.63 -5.57
CA ALA A 103 8.78 -13.30 -6.32
C ALA A 103 9.73 -12.43 -5.49
N VAL A 104 11.02 -12.73 -5.53
CA VAL A 104 12.04 -12.04 -4.75
C VAL A 104 13.15 -11.53 -5.63
N SER A 105 13.58 -10.29 -5.41
CA SER A 105 14.69 -9.64 -6.08
C SER A 105 15.45 -8.72 -5.14
N THR A 106 16.78 -8.70 -5.20
CA THR A 106 17.61 -7.73 -4.49
C THR A 106 17.79 -6.43 -5.25
N ASN A 107 17.59 -6.43 -6.56
CA ASN A 107 17.84 -5.28 -7.45
C ASN A 107 16.62 -4.80 -8.24
N GLY A 108 15.47 -5.47 -8.12
CA GLY A 108 14.25 -5.15 -8.86
C GLY A 108 14.26 -5.58 -10.34
N THR A 109 15.33 -6.20 -10.81
CA THR A 109 15.52 -6.59 -12.21
C THR A 109 15.58 -8.11 -12.38
N ASN A 110 16.35 -8.78 -11.54
CA ASN A 110 16.50 -10.24 -11.55
C ASN A 110 15.64 -10.84 -10.43
N TRP A 111 14.74 -11.73 -10.81
CA TRP A 111 13.73 -12.28 -9.92
C TRP A 111 13.79 -13.80 -9.83
N THR A 112 13.57 -14.32 -8.64
CA THR A 112 13.35 -15.74 -8.38
C THR A 112 11.95 -15.93 -7.81
N THR A 113 11.22 -16.94 -8.31
CA THR A 113 9.87 -17.25 -7.85
C THR A 113 9.85 -18.43 -6.91
N TYR A 114 8.96 -18.36 -5.95
CA TYR A 114 8.70 -19.39 -4.95
C TYR A 114 7.19 -19.62 -4.86
N LYS A 115 6.78 -20.84 -4.58
CA LYS A 115 5.40 -21.17 -4.35
C LYS A 115 5.20 -21.49 -2.87
N VAL A 116 4.31 -20.77 -2.20
CA VAL A 116 4.06 -20.97 -0.76
C VAL A 116 3.43 -22.32 -0.49
N ASP A 117 2.48 -22.72 -1.37
CA ASP A 117 1.84 -24.02 -1.33
C ASP A 117 1.81 -24.61 -2.75
N SER A 118 2.47 -25.75 -2.93
CA SER A 118 2.66 -26.38 -4.25
C SER A 118 1.36 -26.82 -4.93
N SER A 119 0.32 -27.12 -4.15
CA SER A 119 -1.01 -27.55 -4.63
C SER A 119 -2.02 -26.41 -4.79
N ALA A 120 -1.65 -25.19 -4.40
CA ALA A 120 -2.61 -24.11 -4.23
C ALA A 120 -2.92 -23.35 -5.52
N THR A 121 -4.17 -22.91 -5.61
CA THR A 121 -4.72 -22.06 -6.68
C THR A 121 -5.25 -20.71 -6.16
N TYR A 122 -5.06 -20.39 -4.87
CA TYR A 122 -5.48 -19.14 -4.28
C TYR A 122 -4.48 -18.01 -4.56
N ASN A 123 -4.92 -16.77 -4.33
CA ASN A 123 -4.14 -15.58 -4.61
C ASN A 123 -3.73 -14.88 -3.32
N TRP A 124 -2.51 -14.38 -3.27
CA TRP A 124 -2.06 -13.39 -2.31
C TRP A 124 -2.47 -12.00 -2.78
N ALA A 125 -2.96 -11.18 -1.87
CA ALA A 125 -3.44 -9.83 -2.16
C ALA A 125 -2.44 -8.76 -1.74
N ASP A 126 -1.82 -8.90 -0.56
CA ASP A 126 -0.95 -7.89 0.00
C ASP A 126 0.12 -8.49 0.91
N ILE A 127 1.17 -7.72 1.19
CA ILE A 127 2.34 -8.13 1.95
C ILE A 127 2.83 -7.01 2.87
N ALA A 128 3.18 -7.35 4.10
CA ALA A 128 3.83 -6.45 5.04
C ALA A 128 5.09 -7.06 5.63
N TYR A 129 5.95 -6.21 6.18
CA TYR A 129 7.14 -6.63 6.92
C TYR A 129 7.21 -5.95 8.27
N GLY A 130 7.46 -6.71 9.29
CA GLY A 130 7.66 -6.22 10.65
C GLY A 130 8.08 -7.33 11.58
N ASN A 131 8.65 -6.99 12.73
CA ASN A 131 9.15 -7.97 13.69
C ASN A 131 9.99 -9.09 13.03
N SER A 132 10.88 -8.68 12.09
CA SER A 132 11.77 -9.56 11.32
C SER A 132 11.05 -10.63 10.48
N LYS A 133 9.79 -10.39 10.08
CA LYS A 133 8.99 -11.30 9.26
C LYS A 133 8.27 -10.60 8.13
N PHE A 134 8.21 -11.26 7.00
CA PHE A 134 7.23 -11.00 5.95
C PHE A 134 5.93 -11.73 6.28
N VAL A 135 4.81 -11.07 6.08
CA VAL A 135 3.47 -11.64 6.23
C VAL A 135 2.68 -11.35 4.96
N VAL A 136 2.16 -12.38 4.31
CA VAL A 136 1.24 -12.26 3.16
C VAL A 136 -0.17 -12.64 3.57
N VAL A 137 -1.13 -11.94 3.00
CA VAL A 137 -2.56 -12.16 3.21
C VAL A 137 -3.27 -12.30 1.86
N GLY A 138 -4.38 -13.03 1.82
CA GLY A 138 -5.06 -13.21 0.55
C GLY A 138 -6.40 -13.92 0.62
N SER A 139 -6.71 -14.64 -0.46
CA SER A 139 -7.99 -15.29 -0.71
C SER A 139 -8.40 -16.23 0.41
N SER A 140 -9.69 -16.22 0.72
CA SER A 140 -10.31 -17.08 1.75
C SER A 140 -9.61 -16.93 3.11
N GLY A 141 -9.18 -15.71 3.46
CA GLY A 141 -8.60 -15.40 4.76
C GLY A 141 -7.23 -16.02 5.04
N ARG A 142 -6.51 -16.46 4.02
CA ARG A 142 -5.23 -17.13 4.18
C ARG A 142 -4.12 -16.15 4.55
N ILE A 143 -3.24 -16.61 5.44
CA ILE A 143 -2.06 -15.90 5.92
C ILE A 143 -0.87 -16.85 5.93
N SER A 144 0.29 -16.38 5.47
CA SER A 144 1.56 -17.09 5.60
C SER A 144 2.68 -16.13 5.98
N THR A 145 3.71 -16.65 6.61
CA THR A 145 4.85 -15.86 7.10
C THR A 145 6.18 -16.42 6.63
N SER A 146 7.17 -15.54 6.51
CA SER A 146 8.53 -15.91 6.17
C SER A 146 9.53 -14.97 6.86
N SER A 147 10.62 -15.52 7.36
CA SER A 147 11.73 -14.71 7.89
C SER A 147 12.70 -14.23 6.81
N ASN A 148 12.73 -14.89 5.66
CA ASN A 148 13.70 -14.61 4.58
C ASN A 148 13.08 -14.24 3.24
N GLY A 149 11.73 -14.31 3.11
CA GLY A 149 11.00 -14.06 1.87
C GLY A 149 10.98 -15.23 0.88
N THR A 150 11.69 -16.32 1.15
CA THR A 150 11.83 -17.46 0.24
C THR A 150 11.22 -18.75 0.78
N THR A 151 11.31 -18.97 2.09
CA THR A 151 10.71 -20.11 2.78
C THR A 151 9.53 -19.64 3.59
N TRP A 152 8.36 -20.15 3.29
CA TRP A 152 7.08 -19.70 3.85
C TRP A 152 6.44 -20.79 4.70
N THR A 153 5.74 -20.40 5.74
CA THR A 153 4.95 -21.33 6.57
C THR A 153 3.78 -21.89 5.79
N THR A 154 3.30 -23.07 6.17
CA THR A 154 1.99 -23.57 5.68
C THR A 154 0.93 -22.52 5.99
N PRO A 155 0.12 -22.11 4.99
CA PRO A 155 -0.89 -21.09 5.19
C PRO A 155 -1.90 -21.44 6.27
N ASN A 156 -2.20 -20.46 7.12
CA ASN A 156 -3.24 -20.52 8.12
C ASN A 156 -4.45 -19.70 7.67
N TRP A 157 -5.60 -19.87 8.32
CA TRP A 157 -6.82 -19.13 8.02
C TRP A 157 -7.18 -18.20 9.17
N PHE A 158 -7.41 -16.96 8.83
CA PHE A 158 -7.98 -15.97 9.74
C PHE A 158 -9.52 -16.00 9.72
N ASP A 159 -10.09 -15.92 8.53
CA ASP A 159 -11.52 -15.96 8.27
C ASP A 159 -11.75 -16.58 6.89
N SER A 160 -12.07 -17.85 6.84
CA SER A 160 -12.19 -18.59 5.57
C SER A 160 -13.33 -18.14 4.66
N SER A 161 -14.24 -17.32 5.18
CA SER A 161 -15.40 -16.81 4.42
C SER A 161 -15.08 -15.57 3.59
N HIS A 162 -14.00 -14.87 3.89
CA HIS A 162 -13.68 -13.58 3.28
C HIS A 162 -12.25 -13.51 2.79
N ASN A 163 -12.04 -12.72 1.73
CA ASN A 163 -10.70 -12.41 1.25
C ASN A 163 -10.10 -11.29 2.09
N LEU A 164 -8.87 -11.48 2.52
CA LEU A 164 -8.06 -10.38 3.07
C LEU A 164 -7.47 -9.61 1.91
N LEU A 165 -7.56 -8.28 1.95
CA LEU A 165 -7.14 -7.40 0.87
C LEU A 165 -5.93 -6.54 1.21
N SER A 166 -5.71 -6.27 2.50
CA SER A 166 -4.70 -5.32 2.94
C SER A 166 -4.11 -5.72 4.27
N ILE A 167 -2.83 -5.42 4.46
CA ILE A 167 -2.10 -5.63 5.70
C ILE A 167 -1.10 -4.50 5.93
N ALA A 168 -0.97 -4.04 7.16
CA ALA A 168 0.07 -3.09 7.57
C ALA A 168 0.72 -3.52 8.87
N TYR A 169 1.96 -3.06 9.10
CA TYR A 169 2.68 -3.28 10.35
C TYR A 169 3.04 -1.94 11.01
N GLY A 170 2.80 -1.84 12.29
CA GLY A 170 3.19 -0.69 13.09
C GLY A 170 2.89 -0.91 14.56
N ASN A 171 3.52 -0.14 15.44
CA ASN A 171 3.38 -0.28 16.90
C ASN A 171 3.54 -1.73 17.40
N GLY A 172 4.44 -2.50 16.78
CA GLY A 172 4.68 -3.90 17.15
C GLY A 172 3.58 -4.88 16.72
N LYS A 173 2.66 -4.48 15.82
CA LYS A 173 1.51 -5.28 15.41
C LYS A 173 1.33 -5.30 13.90
N PHE A 174 0.89 -6.44 13.39
CA PHE A 174 0.28 -6.57 12.08
C PHE A 174 -1.23 -6.36 12.21
N VAL A 175 -1.82 -5.62 11.31
CA VAL A 175 -3.26 -5.41 11.19
C VAL A 175 -3.69 -5.76 9.78
N THR A 176 -4.71 -6.60 9.63
CA THR A 176 -5.26 -6.99 8.32
C THR A 176 -6.77 -6.90 8.30
N MET A 177 -7.30 -6.63 7.12
CA MET A 177 -8.74 -6.62 6.87
C MET A 177 -9.06 -6.93 5.41
N GLY A 178 -10.33 -7.19 5.13
CA GLY A 178 -10.78 -7.52 3.80
C GLY A 178 -12.18 -7.00 3.49
N ASN A 179 -12.55 -7.05 2.23
CA ASN A 179 -13.86 -6.60 1.77
C ASN A 179 -14.96 -7.55 2.25
N GLY A 180 -16.00 -6.98 2.86
CA GLY A 180 -17.11 -7.74 3.44
C GLY A 180 -16.76 -8.54 4.69
N SER A 181 -15.51 -8.45 5.16
CA SER A 181 -15.09 -9.10 6.41
C SER A 181 -15.86 -8.54 7.59
N THR A 182 -16.25 -9.42 8.49
CA THR A 182 -16.85 -9.04 9.77
C THR A 182 -15.81 -8.78 10.85
N TYR A 183 -14.54 -9.08 10.55
CA TYR A 183 -13.45 -8.98 11.52
C TYR A 183 -12.23 -8.27 10.95
N ILE A 184 -11.57 -7.54 11.85
CA ILE A 184 -10.22 -7.05 11.71
C ILE A 184 -9.28 -8.02 12.41
N GLY A 185 -8.19 -8.41 11.78
CA GLY A 185 -7.16 -9.26 12.36
C GLY A 185 -6.02 -8.44 12.94
N VAL A 186 -5.62 -8.74 14.16
CA VAL A 186 -4.45 -8.14 14.81
C VAL A 186 -3.54 -9.24 15.35
N SER A 187 -2.24 -9.11 15.05
CA SER A 187 -1.23 -10.07 15.50
C SER A 187 0.07 -9.38 15.87
N THR A 188 0.73 -9.80 16.93
CA THR A 188 2.08 -9.34 17.29
C THR A 188 3.18 -10.14 16.61
N ASN A 189 2.90 -11.36 16.15
CA ASN A 189 3.89 -12.29 15.59
C ASN A 189 3.63 -12.72 14.14
N GLY A 190 2.50 -12.30 13.55
CA GLY A 190 2.08 -12.68 12.20
C GLY A 190 1.51 -14.09 12.05
N THR A 191 1.52 -14.88 13.12
CA THR A 191 1.08 -16.30 13.12
C THR A 191 -0.18 -16.53 13.94
N THR A 192 -0.30 -15.91 15.08
CA THR A 192 -1.47 -15.99 15.96
C THR A 192 -2.23 -14.67 15.88
N TRP A 193 -3.51 -14.75 15.53
CA TRP A 193 -4.34 -13.59 15.22
C TRP A 193 -5.54 -13.49 16.16
N SER A 194 -5.76 -12.29 16.67
CA SER A 194 -6.98 -11.93 17.38
C SER A 194 -7.97 -11.27 16.43
N LYS A 195 -9.26 -11.56 16.62
CA LYS A 195 -10.36 -11.02 15.81
C LYS A 195 -11.08 -9.90 16.54
N TYR A 196 -11.26 -8.78 15.88
CA TYR A 196 -12.03 -7.64 16.38
C TYR A 196 -13.14 -7.32 15.39
N ALA A 197 -14.32 -6.99 15.89
CA ALA A 197 -15.45 -6.65 15.04
C ALA A 197 -15.17 -5.39 14.22
N VAL A 198 -15.54 -5.41 12.96
CA VAL A 198 -15.51 -4.22 12.10
C VAL A 198 -16.53 -3.22 12.63
N PRO A 199 -16.17 -1.94 12.88
CA PRO A 199 -17.10 -0.92 13.33
C PRO A 199 -18.27 -0.74 12.38
N SER A 200 -19.46 -0.46 12.93
CA SER A 200 -20.65 -0.19 12.12
C SER A 200 -20.43 0.99 11.17
N GLY A 201 -20.79 0.80 9.91
CA GLY A 201 -20.61 1.80 8.87
C GLY A 201 -19.21 1.91 8.29
N MET A 202 -18.27 1.06 8.73
CA MET A 202 -16.98 0.92 8.09
C MET A 202 -17.15 0.05 6.84
N ILE A 203 -17.26 0.72 5.71
CA ILE A 203 -17.18 0.06 4.39
C ILE A 203 -15.71 0.19 3.98
N ILE A 204 -15.02 -0.92 4.06
CA ILE A 204 -13.57 -0.99 3.94
C ILE A 204 -13.14 -0.67 2.51
N GLY A 205 -12.16 0.22 2.38
CA GLY A 205 -11.39 0.42 1.18
C GLY A 205 -10.33 -0.68 1.00
N TYR A 206 -9.49 -0.49 0.04
CA TYR A 206 -8.52 -1.50 -0.39
C TYR A 206 -7.11 -1.24 0.14
N GLY A 207 -6.87 -0.06 0.74
CA GLY A 207 -5.56 0.37 1.21
C GLY A 207 -5.50 0.58 2.73
N MET A 208 -4.36 0.22 3.31
CA MET A 208 -4.02 0.50 4.71
C MET A 208 -2.56 0.93 4.82
N ALA A 209 -2.31 1.95 5.62
CA ALA A 209 -0.97 2.42 5.93
C ALA A 209 -0.77 2.57 7.44
N PHE A 210 0.47 2.50 7.87
CA PHE A 210 0.86 2.88 9.23
C PHE A 210 1.88 4.01 9.18
N GLY A 211 1.65 5.02 9.98
CA GLY A 211 2.56 6.15 10.16
C GLY A 211 2.15 7.01 11.35
N ASN A 212 3.06 7.79 11.86
CA ASN A 212 2.81 8.68 12.99
C ASN A 212 2.06 8.01 14.16
N GLY A 213 2.36 6.75 14.43
CA GLY A 213 1.76 5.98 15.50
C GLY A 213 0.34 5.46 15.24
N LYS A 214 -0.18 5.58 14.01
CA LYS A 214 -1.56 5.19 13.65
C LYS A 214 -1.62 4.29 12.43
N PHE A 215 -2.56 3.36 12.45
CA PHE A 215 -3.09 2.70 11.27
C PHE A 215 -4.17 3.58 10.65
N VAL A 216 -4.12 3.76 9.35
CA VAL A 216 -5.12 4.49 8.57
C VAL A 216 -5.60 3.59 7.44
N CYS A 217 -6.91 3.48 7.29
CA CYS A 217 -7.56 2.66 6.27
C CYS A 217 -8.48 3.52 5.41
N SER A 218 -8.35 3.36 4.11
CA SER A 218 -9.22 4.00 3.12
C SER A 218 -10.61 3.37 3.11
N GLY A 219 -11.64 4.16 2.82
CA GLY A 219 -13.02 3.70 2.81
C GLY A 219 -13.88 4.35 1.74
N SER A 220 -15.13 3.92 1.66
CA SER A 220 -16.13 4.46 0.75
C SER A 220 -16.86 5.66 1.35
N LYS A 221 -17.62 6.38 0.52
CA LYS A 221 -18.44 7.55 0.89
C LYS A 221 -17.64 8.64 1.61
N GLY A 222 -16.45 8.92 1.07
CA GLY A 222 -15.57 9.96 1.61
C GLY A 222 -14.98 9.64 2.98
N CYS A 223 -15.09 8.41 3.47
CA CYS A 223 -14.65 8.06 4.80
C CYS A 223 -13.22 7.53 4.81
N ILE A 224 -12.51 7.87 5.86
CA ILE A 224 -11.20 7.30 6.23
C ILE A 224 -11.29 6.89 7.69
N PHE A 225 -10.65 5.80 8.04
CA PHE A 225 -10.69 5.26 9.39
C PHE A 225 -9.28 5.22 9.96
N ALA A 226 -9.12 5.56 11.23
CA ALA A 226 -7.83 5.52 11.91
C ALA A 226 -7.91 4.79 13.25
N SER A 227 -6.80 4.16 13.63
CA SER A 227 -6.68 3.39 14.86
C SER A 227 -5.25 3.48 15.40
N ASN A 228 -5.10 3.64 16.72
CA ASN A 228 -3.79 3.60 17.37
C ASN A 228 -3.34 2.15 17.66
N ASP A 229 -4.27 1.24 17.79
CA ASP A 229 -4.04 -0.13 18.28
C ASP A 229 -4.44 -1.24 17.29
N GLY A 230 -5.07 -0.88 16.17
CA GLY A 230 -5.65 -1.80 15.20
C GLY A 230 -6.96 -2.45 15.63
N GLN A 231 -7.43 -2.19 16.83
CA GLN A 231 -8.62 -2.79 17.44
C GLN A 231 -9.80 -1.83 17.46
N THR A 232 -9.55 -0.61 17.92
CA THR A 232 -10.54 0.45 18.04
C THR A 232 -10.32 1.45 16.93
N TRP A 233 -11.34 1.67 16.10
CA TRP A 233 -11.28 2.52 14.93
C TRP A 233 -12.21 3.71 15.04
N THR A 234 -11.72 4.88 14.64
CA THR A 234 -12.50 6.10 14.54
C THR A 234 -12.71 6.47 13.07
N LYS A 235 -13.92 6.85 12.74
CA LYS A 235 -14.31 7.30 11.40
C LYS A 235 -14.08 8.79 11.25
N PHE A 236 -13.44 9.18 10.17
CA PHE A 236 -13.27 10.55 9.70
C PHE A 236 -13.91 10.71 8.33
N THR A 237 -14.46 11.89 8.06
CA THR A 237 -15.12 12.19 6.80
C THR A 237 -14.35 13.31 6.10
N THR A 238 -14.03 13.09 4.84
CA THR A 238 -13.44 14.09 3.96
C THR A 238 -14.54 14.93 3.29
N ASP A 239 -14.16 15.95 2.54
CA ASP A 239 -15.08 16.86 1.85
C ASP A 239 -15.60 16.33 0.49
N VAL A 240 -15.30 15.08 0.14
CA VAL A 240 -15.78 14.43 -1.09
C VAL A 240 -16.63 13.19 -0.79
N ASP A 241 -17.71 13.01 -1.54
CA ASP A 241 -18.51 11.79 -1.53
C ASP A 241 -18.01 10.83 -2.61
N GLY A 242 -16.92 10.15 -2.30
CA GLY A 242 -16.25 9.23 -3.23
C GLY A 242 -15.67 8.02 -2.50
N THR A 243 -14.91 7.23 -3.21
CA THR A 243 -14.19 6.09 -2.65
C THR A 243 -12.71 6.39 -2.59
N TRP A 244 -12.11 6.28 -1.43
CA TRP A 244 -10.68 6.29 -1.25
C TRP A 244 -10.16 4.87 -1.52
N ASN A 245 -9.36 4.71 -2.57
CA ASN A 245 -8.92 3.40 -3.05
C ASN A 245 -7.62 2.93 -2.39
N ASP A 246 -6.78 3.89 -2.01
CA ASP A 246 -5.50 3.57 -1.39
C ASP A 246 -5.08 4.70 -0.44
N VAL A 247 -4.24 4.35 0.54
CA VAL A 247 -3.58 5.29 1.43
C VAL A 247 -2.15 4.82 1.69
N ILE A 248 -1.24 5.77 1.66
CA ILE A 248 0.18 5.55 2.01
C ILE A 248 0.62 6.53 3.08
N TYR A 249 1.74 6.24 3.71
CA TYR A 249 2.45 7.18 4.58
C TYR A 249 3.85 7.42 4.04
N ASN A 250 4.16 8.66 3.74
CA ASN A 250 5.44 9.08 3.20
C ASN A 250 5.76 10.52 3.64
N ASP A 251 7.01 10.81 3.89
CA ASP A 251 7.49 12.14 4.32
C ASP A 251 6.64 12.76 5.46
N GLU A 252 6.44 11.96 6.51
CA GLU A 252 5.69 12.33 7.71
C GLU A 252 4.20 12.66 7.48
N MET A 253 3.63 12.17 6.38
CA MET A 253 2.27 12.49 5.96
C MET A 253 1.54 11.28 5.39
N PHE A 254 0.26 11.16 5.71
CA PHE A 254 -0.65 10.27 5.00
C PHE A 254 -1.13 10.93 3.72
N ILE A 255 -1.19 10.15 2.64
CA ILE A 255 -1.73 10.55 1.35
C ILE A 255 -2.75 9.52 0.96
N ALA A 256 -4.00 9.95 0.78
CA ALA A 256 -5.07 9.10 0.28
C ALA A 256 -5.43 9.50 -1.15
N VAL A 257 -5.64 8.50 -1.97
CA VAL A 257 -6.13 8.68 -3.34
C VAL A 257 -7.41 7.91 -3.54
N GLY A 258 -8.27 8.50 -4.33
CA GLY A 258 -9.56 7.92 -4.57
C GLY A 258 -10.21 8.48 -5.82
N ARG A 259 -11.51 8.21 -5.94
CA ARG A 259 -12.32 8.62 -7.06
C ARG A 259 -13.62 9.22 -6.59
N SER A 260 -13.92 10.41 -7.07
CA SER A 260 -15.17 11.11 -6.78
C SER A 260 -15.77 11.73 -8.04
N TRP A 261 -17.08 11.95 -8.02
CA TRP A 261 -17.74 12.76 -9.04
C TRP A 261 -17.31 14.22 -8.92
N ASN A 262 -17.00 14.85 -10.02
CA ASN A 262 -16.64 16.27 -10.08
C ASN A 262 -17.58 17.00 -11.02
N ASP A 263 -18.36 17.95 -10.47
CA ASP A 263 -19.36 18.70 -11.23
C ASP A 263 -18.75 19.60 -12.29
N SER A 264 -17.58 20.19 -12.01
CA SER A 264 -16.89 21.07 -12.97
C SER A 264 -16.46 20.35 -14.23
N TYR A 265 -16.19 19.06 -14.13
CA TYR A 265 -15.80 18.22 -15.26
C TYR A 265 -16.92 17.29 -15.73
N SER A 266 -18.04 17.21 -15.01
CA SER A 266 -19.18 16.32 -15.27
C SER A 266 -18.76 14.86 -15.47
N LYS A 267 -17.82 14.39 -14.65
CA LYS A 267 -17.28 13.02 -14.67
C LYS A 267 -16.63 12.62 -13.37
N TYR A 268 -16.38 11.32 -13.23
CA TYR A 268 -15.53 10.81 -12.16
C TYR A 268 -14.06 11.15 -12.43
N VAL A 269 -13.39 11.70 -11.43
CA VAL A 269 -11.98 12.06 -11.46
C VAL A 269 -11.26 11.47 -10.26
N ASN A 270 -9.96 11.27 -10.37
CA ASN A 270 -9.15 10.90 -9.24
C ASN A 270 -8.90 12.12 -8.35
N THR A 271 -8.96 11.90 -7.05
CA THR A 271 -8.80 12.93 -6.02
C THR A 271 -7.74 12.51 -5.01
N ILE A 272 -7.07 13.50 -4.45
CA ILE A 272 -6.01 13.33 -3.47
C ILE A 272 -6.34 14.17 -2.25
N THR A 273 -6.15 13.61 -1.06
CA THR A 273 -6.17 14.35 0.21
C THR A 273 -5.00 13.91 1.08
N THR A 274 -4.57 14.76 1.97
CA THR A 274 -3.43 14.50 2.85
C THR A 274 -3.77 14.76 4.31
N SER A 275 -3.03 14.12 5.21
CA SER A 275 -3.13 14.32 6.65
C SER A 275 -1.80 14.05 7.35
N ILE A 276 -1.43 14.86 8.31
CA ILE A 276 -0.26 14.61 9.17
C ILE A 276 -0.59 13.60 10.26
N ASP A 277 -1.78 13.72 10.83
CA ASP A 277 -2.20 12.98 12.02
C ASP A 277 -3.10 11.77 11.73
N GLY A 278 -3.52 11.58 10.47
CA GLY A 278 -4.46 10.54 10.07
C GLY A 278 -5.92 10.82 10.46
N GLU A 279 -6.21 11.97 11.03
CA GLU A 279 -7.53 12.36 11.55
C GLU A 279 -8.06 13.63 10.87
N THR A 280 -7.20 14.62 10.70
CA THR A 280 -7.53 15.88 10.03
C THR A 280 -7.03 15.82 8.58
N TRP A 281 -7.96 15.90 7.64
CA TRP A 281 -7.67 15.76 6.22
C TRP A 281 -7.85 17.08 5.49
N THR A 282 -6.94 17.39 4.56
CA THR A 282 -7.04 18.58 3.71
C THR A 282 -8.24 18.49 2.77
N SER A 283 -8.69 19.61 2.23
CA SER A 283 -9.64 19.61 1.12
C SER A 283 -9.07 18.80 -0.05
N ALA A 284 -9.91 17.92 -0.58
CA ALA A 284 -9.49 17.05 -1.68
C ALA A 284 -9.29 17.84 -2.97
N VAL A 285 -8.21 17.54 -3.68
CA VAL A 285 -7.89 18.12 -4.98
C VAL A 285 -7.95 17.08 -6.08
N VAL A 286 -8.22 17.54 -7.30
CA VAL A 286 -8.22 16.68 -8.50
C VAL A 286 -6.78 16.28 -8.81
N ALA A 287 -6.53 14.98 -8.95
CA ALA A 287 -5.22 14.47 -9.34
C ALA A 287 -4.91 14.84 -10.80
N LYS A 288 -3.73 15.39 -11.02
CA LYS A 288 -3.24 15.79 -12.34
C LYS A 288 -1.90 15.13 -12.62
N ASP A 289 -1.67 14.83 -13.89
CA ASP A 289 -0.35 14.40 -14.36
C ASP A 289 0.65 15.58 -14.40
N GLU A 290 1.89 15.31 -14.75
CA GLU A 290 2.96 16.31 -14.84
C GLU A 290 2.69 17.43 -15.85
N ASN A 291 1.78 17.23 -16.82
CA ASN A 291 1.38 18.21 -17.83
C ASN A 291 0.08 18.94 -17.44
N GLY A 292 -0.47 18.69 -16.25
CA GLY A 292 -1.73 19.25 -15.78
C GLY A 292 -2.97 18.56 -16.32
N GLY A 293 -2.84 17.41 -16.98
CA GLY A 293 -3.94 16.59 -17.45
C GLY A 293 -4.66 15.89 -16.30
N ILE A 294 -6.00 15.78 -16.39
CA ILE A 294 -6.80 15.16 -15.34
C ILE A 294 -6.69 13.64 -15.41
N ILE A 295 -6.34 13.02 -14.31
CA ILE A 295 -6.25 11.57 -14.17
C ILE A 295 -7.65 11.01 -13.90
N THR A 296 -8.12 10.10 -14.77
CA THR A 296 -9.48 9.54 -14.73
C THR A 296 -9.55 8.04 -14.53
N THR A 297 -8.46 7.31 -14.65
CA THR A 297 -8.43 5.86 -14.38
C THR A 297 -8.50 5.59 -12.88
N VAL A 298 -9.05 4.45 -12.50
CA VAL A 298 -9.14 4.07 -11.08
C VAL A 298 -7.74 3.77 -10.54
N PRO A 299 -7.27 4.47 -9.51
CA PRO A 299 -5.99 4.17 -8.92
C PRO A 299 -6.03 2.80 -8.24
N SER A 300 -5.11 1.92 -8.57
CA SER A 300 -4.94 0.61 -7.92
C SER A 300 -3.76 0.57 -6.95
N GLY A 301 -2.92 1.57 -6.97
CA GLY A 301 -1.85 1.78 -6.01
C GLY A 301 -1.17 3.12 -6.27
N ILE A 302 -0.56 3.68 -5.26
CA ILE A 302 0.11 4.97 -5.36
C ILE A 302 1.32 5.02 -4.44
N ILE A 303 2.34 5.76 -4.86
CA ILE A 303 3.46 6.17 -4.02
C ILE A 303 3.71 7.66 -4.21
N ALA A 304 3.96 8.36 -3.12
CA ALA A 304 4.36 9.76 -3.17
C ALA A 304 5.86 9.88 -3.43
N VAL A 305 6.23 10.80 -4.29
CA VAL A 305 7.61 11.22 -4.51
C VAL A 305 7.72 12.72 -4.26
N PRO A 306 8.85 13.21 -3.72
CA PRO A 306 9.08 14.64 -3.58
C PRO A 306 8.91 15.34 -4.92
N ALA A 307 8.25 16.51 -4.92
CA ALA A 307 8.24 17.39 -6.08
C ALA A 307 9.70 17.80 -6.41
N LYS A 308 10.05 17.80 -7.68
CA LYS A 308 11.39 18.21 -8.12
C LYS A 308 11.54 19.72 -8.06
#